data_38a6ff56201abfb1c39f121b26185e7b
#
_entry.id   38a6ff56201abfb1c39f121b26185e7b
#
_cell.length_a   1.000
_cell.length_b   1.000
_cell.length_c   1.000
_cell.angle_alpha   90.00
_cell.angle_beta   90.00
_cell.angle_gamma   90.00
#
_symmetry.space_group_name_H-M   'P 1'
#
loop_
_entity.id
_entity.type
_entity.pdbx_description
1 polymer ?
#
loop_
_entity_poly.entity_id
_entity_poly.type
_entity_poly.pdbx_seq_one_letter_code
_entity_poly.pdbx_strand_id
1 'polypeptide(L)'
;MLAFVTRRVVQSVLVMLTIALIAFALFNYIGDPINNMVGQDTTVADRERLRQELGLNDSFVIQFARFVGRAAQGNFGLSYQQARPVGQIILEKMPATLELSFIAAFLALLFGIPMGVYTGLNRHSWSAQAMLAISLVGVSLPTFLIGILLILIFAVLLGWLPSFGRGAIVHIGWWTTGLLTIEGWRAIILPSITLALFQMTLIMRLVRAEMIEVLRTDYIKFARARGLTSRAVNFGHALKNTLVPVITITGLQLGSIIAFAVITETVFQWPGMGLMFIQAVSFADIPVMAAYLVTVGFFFVVINLLVDLLYYVVDPRLRIEREAASGG
;
A
#
# COMPACT_ATOMS: atom_id res chain seq x y z
N MET A 1 -2.76 -27.27 5.46
CA MET A 1 -3.46 -26.04 5.07
C MET A 1 -4.06 -25.29 6.25
N LEU A 2 -4.94 -25.91 7.05
CA LEU A 2 -5.59 -25.24 8.19
C LEU A 2 -4.59 -24.62 9.18
N ALA A 3 -3.59 -25.36 9.63
CA ALA A 3 -2.57 -24.87 10.56
C ALA A 3 -1.76 -23.67 10.02
N PHE A 4 -1.52 -23.59 8.72
CA PHE A 4 -0.85 -22.44 8.10
C PHE A 4 -1.75 -21.20 8.12
N VAL A 5 -3.00 -21.37 7.70
CA VAL A 5 -3.99 -20.28 7.70
C VAL A 5 -4.19 -19.76 9.12
N THR A 6 -4.40 -20.68 10.08
CA THR A 6 -4.58 -20.30 11.49
C THR A 6 -3.38 -19.53 12.03
N ARG A 7 -2.15 -19.99 11.78
CA ARG A 7 -0.93 -19.29 12.20
C ARG A 7 -0.84 -17.89 11.58
N ARG A 8 -1.17 -17.73 10.28
CA ARG A 8 -1.16 -16.44 9.59
C ARG A 8 -2.23 -15.51 10.12
N VAL A 9 -3.44 -16.02 10.36
CA VAL A 9 -4.52 -15.23 10.97
C VAL A 9 -4.12 -14.75 12.37
N VAL A 10 -3.55 -15.63 13.21
CA VAL A 10 -3.08 -15.22 14.55
C VAL A 10 -1.99 -14.14 14.45
N GLN A 11 -1.01 -14.31 13.54
CA GLN A 11 0.00 -13.28 13.31
C GLN A 11 -0.63 -11.95 12.83
N SER A 12 -1.60 -12.00 11.94
CA SER A 12 -2.34 -10.84 11.46
C SER A 12 -3.08 -10.11 12.58
N VAL A 13 -3.72 -10.84 13.47
CA VAL A 13 -4.40 -10.29 14.66
C VAL A 13 -3.39 -9.61 15.60
N LEU A 14 -2.24 -10.25 15.86
CA LEU A 14 -1.20 -9.66 16.70
C LEU A 14 -0.65 -8.37 16.12
N VAL A 15 -0.38 -8.34 14.80
CA VAL A 15 0.06 -7.12 14.10
C VAL A 15 -1.01 -6.02 14.21
N MET A 16 -2.28 -6.36 13.97
CA MET A 16 -3.39 -5.40 14.11
C MET A 16 -3.51 -4.85 15.52
N LEU A 17 -3.38 -5.70 16.55
CA LEU A 17 -3.39 -5.25 17.94
C LEU A 17 -2.21 -4.32 18.26
N THR A 18 -1.03 -4.60 17.70
CA THR A 18 0.15 -3.72 17.85
C THR A 18 -0.07 -2.37 17.19
N ILE A 19 -0.62 -2.34 15.97
CA ILE A 19 -0.98 -1.09 15.28
C ILE A 19 -2.05 -0.32 16.06
N ALA A 20 -3.08 -1.01 16.54
CA ALA A 20 -4.12 -0.41 17.36
C ALA A 20 -3.56 0.15 18.68
N LEU A 21 -2.58 -0.53 19.29
CA LEU A 21 -1.92 -0.05 20.51
C LEU A 21 -1.12 1.24 20.25
N ILE A 22 -0.37 1.28 19.14
CA ILE A 22 0.38 2.47 18.73
C ILE A 22 -0.59 3.63 18.45
N ALA A 23 -1.64 3.38 17.68
CA ALA A 23 -2.66 4.38 17.37
C ALA A 23 -3.36 4.90 18.63
N PHE A 24 -3.69 4.01 19.56
CA PHE A 24 -4.28 4.35 20.85
C PHE A 24 -3.32 5.14 21.75
N ALA A 25 -2.03 4.75 21.77
CA ALA A 25 -1.02 5.48 22.53
C ALA A 25 -0.86 6.93 22.00
N LEU A 26 -0.85 7.10 20.67
CA LEU A 26 -0.86 8.43 20.04
C LEU A 26 -2.08 9.23 20.50
N PHE A 27 -3.27 8.60 20.51
CA PHE A 27 -4.51 9.22 20.99
C PHE A 27 -4.40 9.69 22.45
N ASN A 28 -3.76 8.90 23.28
CA ASN A 28 -3.72 9.16 24.74
C ASN A 28 -2.59 10.12 25.19
N TYR A 29 -1.47 10.18 24.41
CA TYR A 29 -0.27 10.94 24.81
C TYR A 29 -0.03 12.23 24.02
N ILE A 30 -0.61 12.38 22.81
CA ILE A 30 -0.33 13.56 21.96
C ILE A 30 -1.29 14.73 22.23
N GLY A 31 -2.36 14.53 23.00
CA GLY A 31 -3.26 15.62 23.40
C GLY A 31 -4.32 15.17 24.38
N ASP A 32 -4.77 16.08 25.23
CA ASP A 32 -5.97 15.86 26.03
C ASP A 32 -7.20 15.98 25.09
N PRO A 33 -7.92 14.88 24.82
CA PRO A 33 -9.07 14.90 23.92
C PRO A 33 -10.13 15.94 24.34
N ILE A 34 -10.23 16.21 25.62
CA ILE A 34 -11.19 17.19 26.15
C ILE A 34 -10.83 18.60 25.72
N ASN A 35 -9.54 18.99 25.75
CA ASN A 35 -9.13 20.32 25.34
C ASN A 35 -9.41 20.60 23.87
N ASN A 36 -9.49 19.56 23.03
CA ASN A 36 -9.84 19.67 21.62
C ASN A 36 -11.36 19.62 21.35
N MET A 37 -12.15 19.10 22.32
CA MET A 37 -13.60 18.95 22.20
C MET A 37 -14.39 20.11 22.79
N VAL A 38 -13.80 20.83 23.77
CA VAL A 38 -14.48 21.91 24.48
C VAL A 38 -13.76 23.24 24.28
N GLY A 39 -14.55 24.33 24.21
CA GLY A 39 -13.99 25.68 24.10
C GLY A 39 -13.24 26.12 25.35
N GLN A 40 -12.50 27.22 25.23
CA GLN A 40 -11.72 27.80 26.35
C GLN A 40 -12.60 28.22 27.54
N ASP A 41 -13.88 28.52 27.28
CA ASP A 41 -14.83 28.98 28.28
C ASP A 41 -15.47 27.85 29.12
N THR A 42 -15.14 26.59 28.88
CA THR A 42 -15.70 25.45 29.60
C THR A 42 -15.14 25.36 31.01
N THR A 43 -16.03 25.21 32.03
CA THR A 43 -15.61 25.15 33.44
C THR A 43 -14.79 23.90 33.72
N VAL A 44 -13.94 23.95 34.76
CA VAL A 44 -13.15 22.78 35.20
C VAL A 44 -14.06 21.62 35.61
N ALA A 45 -15.22 21.93 36.22
CA ALA A 45 -16.20 20.90 36.62
C ALA A 45 -16.83 20.18 35.42
N ASP A 46 -17.15 20.90 34.35
CA ASP A 46 -17.70 20.30 33.12
C ASP A 46 -16.64 19.45 32.38
N ARG A 47 -15.38 19.89 32.40
CA ARG A 47 -14.27 19.10 31.83
C ARG A 47 -14.09 17.77 32.58
N GLU A 48 -14.12 17.79 33.92
CA GLU A 48 -13.97 16.59 34.73
C GLU A 48 -15.17 15.65 34.58
N ARG A 49 -16.38 16.20 34.46
CA ARG A 49 -17.58 15.41 34.14
C ARG A 49 -17.46 14.71 32.79
N LEU A 50 -16.98 15.43 31.77
CA LEU A 50 -16.75 14.86 30.43
C LEU A 50 -15.67 13.75 30.46
N ARG A 51 -14.62 13.91 31.29
CA ARG A 51 -13.61 12.85 31.52
C ARG A 51 -14.21 11.57 32.04
N GLN A 52 -15.10 11.71 33.04
CA GLN A 52 -15.79 10.56 33.61
C GLN A 52 -16.76 9.91 32.63
N GLU A 53 -17.56 10.71 31.91
CA GLU A 53 -18.50 10.21 30.90
C GLU A 53 -17.80 9.50 29.74
N LEU A 54 -16.64 9.98 29.30
CA LEU A 54 -15.83 9.37 28.25
C LEU A 54 -14.98 8.19 28.77
N GLY A 55 -14.95 7.96 30.09
CA GLY A 55 -14.16 6.90 30.73
C GLY A 55 -12.64 7.10 30.57
N LEU A 56 -12.18 8.35 30.51
CA LEU A 56 -10.75 8.70 30.40
C LEU A 56 -10.02 8.49 31.74
N ASN A 57 -10.76 8.34 32.85
CA ASN A 57 -10.22 8.03 34.17
C ASN A 57 -10.06 6.51 34.41
N ASP A 58 -10.53 5.66 33.48
CA ASP A 58 -10.35 4.20 33.56
C ASP A 58 -8.88 3.81 33.35
N SER A 59 -8.52 2.59 33.79
CA SER A 59 -7.17 2.08 33.54
C SER A 59 -6.86 1.98 32.03
N PHE A 60 -5.58 2.16 31.67
CA PHE A 60 -5.11 2.08 30.27
C PHE A 60 -5.62 0.84 29.54
N VAL A 61 -5.63 -0.32 30.20
CA VAL A 61 -6.08 -1.60 29.61
C VAL A 61 -7.57 -1.57 29.27
N ILE A 62 -8.41 -0.99 30.12
CA ILE A 62 -9.86 -0.86 29.89
C ILE A 62 -10.14 0.09 28.74
N GLN A 63 -9.45 1.24 28.73
CA GLN A 63 -9.56 2.21 27.64
C GLN A 63 -9.13 1.61 26.29
N PHE A 64 -8.00 0.88 26.27
CA PHE A 64 -7.51 0.19 25.07
C PHE A 64 -8.47 -0.90 24.59
N ALA A 65 -8.99 -1.75 25.49
CA ALA A 65 -9.97 -2.76 25.12
C ALA A 65 -11.24 -2.15 24.52
N ARG A 66 -11.72 -1.03 25.07
CA ARG A 66 -12.86 -0.27 24.56
C ARG A 66 -12.56 0.35 23.18
N PHE A 67 -11.34 0.87 22.99
CA PHE A 67 -10.89 1.38 21.69
C PHE A 67 -10.87 0.29 20.63
N VAL A 68 -10.25 -0.87 20.91
CA VAL A 68 -10.21 -2.02 19.99
C VAL A 68 -11.63 -2.50 19.65
N GLY A 69 -12.50 -2.63 20.65
CA GLY A 69 -13.89 -3.05 20.45
C GLY A 69 -14.69 -2.11 19.56
N ARG A 70 -14.51 -0.79 19.70
CA ARG A 70 -15.14 0.23 18.84
C ARG A 70 -14.52 0.25 17.45
N ALA A 71 -13.18 0.19 17.35
CA ALA A 71 -12.47 0.16 16.09
C ALA A 71 -12.85 -1.06 15.23
N ALA A 72 -13.03 -2.23 15.85
CA ALA A 72 -13.51 -3.44 15.18
C ALA A 72 -14.93 -3.30 14.58
N GLN A 73 -15.74 -2.36 15.09
CA GLN A 73 -17.06 -2.01 14.55
C GLN A 73 -17.01 -0.82 13.57
N GLY A 74 -15.82 -0.34 13.22
CA GLY A 74 -15.64 0.86 12.38
C GLY A 74 -15.97 2.19 13.06
N ASN A 75 -16.15 2.17 14.39
CA ASN A 75 -16.45 3.35 15.17
C ASN A 75 -15.18 3.93 15.82
N PHE A 76 -14.64 4.97 15.20
CA PHE A 76 -13.44 5.70 15.66
C PHE A 76 -13.77 7.01 16.38
N GLY A 77 -15.07 7.28 16.65
CA GLY A 77 -15.51 8.52 17.23
C GLY A 77 -15.79 9.63 16.19
N LEU A 78 -15.79 10.88 16.66
CA LEU A 78 -16.02 12.06 15.86
C LEU A 78 -14.70 12.77 15.54
N SER A 79 -14.58 13.29 14.32
CA SER A 79 -13.50 14.20 13.94
C SER A 79 -13.63 15.51 14.73
N TYR A 80 -12.55 15.96 15.33
CA TYR A 80 -12.54 17.22 16.08
C TYR A 80 -12.67 18.43 15.14
N GLN A 81 -12.16 18.32 13.92
CA GLN A 81 -12.21 19.38 12.92
C GLN A 81 -13.56 19.45 12.18
N GLN A 82 -14.10 18.28 11.79
CA GLN A 82 -15.26 18.21 10.90
C GLN A 82 -16.58 17.95 11.67
N ALA A 83 -16.51 17.59 12.96
CA ALA A 83 -17.66 17.18 13.79
C ALA A 83 -18.52 16.06 13.15
N ARG A 84 -17.91 15.21 12.34
CA ARG A 84 -18.53 14.07 11.62
C ARG A 84 -17.95 12.74 12.10
N PRO A 85 -18.70 11.62 11.99
CA PRO A 85 -18.18 10.30 12.28
C PRO A 85 -16.96 9.97 11.42
N VAL A 86 -15.83 9.61 12.07
CA VAL A 86 -14.56 9.35 11.39
C VAL A 86 -14.66 8.17 10.41
N GLY A 87 -15.43 7.13 10.77
CA GLY A 87 -15.66 5.99 9.87
C GLY A 87 -16.28 6.41 8.52
N GLN A 88 -17.19 7.39 8.52
CA GLN A 88 -17.77 7.92 7.27
C GLN A 88 -16.73 8.68 6.45
N ILE A 89 -15.90 9.51 7.10
CA ILE A 89 -14.82 10.25 6.44
C ILE A 89 -13.84 9.29 5.78
N ILE A 90 -13.45 8.22 6.48
CA ILE A 90 -12.58 7.16 5.93
C ILE A 90 -13.23 6.52 4.70
N LEU A 91 -14.50 6.10 4.79
CA LEU A 91 -15.21 5.46 3.68
C LEU A 91 -15.34 6.38 2.44
N GLU A 92 -15.52 7.70 2.63
CA GLU A 92 -15.54 8.67 1.54
C GLU A 92 -14.18 8.83 0.84
N LYS A 93 -13.06 8.75 1.58
CA LYS A 93 -11.72 8.95 1.06
C LYS A 93 -11.04 7.68 0.55
N MET A 94 -11.45 6.53 1.08
CA MET A 94 -10.86 5.22 0.78
C MET A 94 -10.84 4.87 -0.72
N PRO A 95 -11.92 5.08 -1.51
CA PRO A 95 -11.90 4.77 -2.93
C PRO A 95 -10.79 5.48 -3.70
N ALA A 96 -10.50 6.74 -3.37
CA ALA A 96 -9.45 7.51 -4.04
C ALA A 96 -8.05 6.91 -3.81
N THR A 97 -7.72 6.55 -2.57
CA THR A 97 -6.44 5.91 -2.23
C THR A 97 -6.31 4.53 -2.84
N LEU A 98 -7.38 3.72 -2.80
CA LEU A 98 -7.34 2.36 -3.33
C LEU A 98 -7.22 2.35 -4.86
N GLU A 99 -7.94 3.23 -5.58
CA GLU A 99 -7.79 3.37 -7.04
C GLU A 99 -6.37 3.78 -7.42
N LEU A 100 -5.83 4.81 -6.77
CA LEU A 100 -4.46 5.26 -7.02
C LEU A 100 -3.45 4.14 -6.77
N SER A 101 -3.56 3.45 -5.63
CA SER A 101 -2.67 2.36 -5.25
C SER A 101 -2.77 1.17 -6.20
N PHE A 102 -3.99 0.81 -6.63
CA PHE A 102 -4.22 -0.28 -7.56
C PHE A 102 -3.62 0.02 -8.94
N ILE A 103 -3.86 1.22 -9.50
CA ILE A 103 -3.29 1.62 -10.79
C ILE A 103 -1.77 1.70 -10.70
N ALA A 104 -1.21 2.25 -9.62
CA ALA A 104 0.25 2.28 -9.43
C ALA A 104 0.85 0.88 -9.34
N ALA A 105 0.23 -0.03 -8.59
CA ALA A 105 0.64 -1.44 -8.50
C ALA A 105 0.58 -2.13 -9.88
N PHE A 106 -0.51 -1.93 -10.61
CA PHE A 106 -0.68 -2.47 -11.95
C PHE A 106 0.41 -1.96 -12.91
N LEU A 107 0.69 -0.65 -12.93
CA LEU A 107 1.76 -0.08 -13.74
C LEU A 107 3.13 -0.63 -13.35
N ALA A 108 3.40 -0.76 -12.06
CA ALA A 108 4.67 -1.32 -11.58
C ALA A 108 4.90 -2.75 -12.06
N LEU A 109 3.87 -3.59 -12.07
CA LEU A 109 3.90 -4.96 -12.58
C LEU A 109 3.98 -4.98 -14.11
N LEU A 110 3.12 -4.21 -14.78
CA LEU A 110 3.00 -4.16 -16.23
C LEU A 110 4.31 -3.77 -16.91
N PHE A 111 5.06 -2.84 -16.35
CA PHE A 111 6.33 -2.37 -16.89
C PHE A 111 7.53 -3.05 -16.20
N GLY A 112 7.51 -3.24 -14.90
CA GLY A 112 8.62 -3.80 -14.14
C GLY A 112 8.97 -5.24 -14.54
N ILE A 113 7.98 -6.11 -14.74
CA ILE A 113 8.22 -7.50 -15.15
C ILE A 113 8.82 -7.58 -16.57
N PRO A 114 8.23 -7.01 -17.63
CA PRO A 114 8.83 -7.05 -18.96
C PRO A 114 10.21 -6.42 -19.05
N MET A 115 10.43 -5.27 -18.38
CA MET A 115 11.73 -4.63 -18.31
C MET A 115 12.78 -5.50 -17.61
N GLY A 116 12.39 -6.19 -16.51
CA GLY A 116 13.24 -7.13 -15.79
C GLY A 116 13.63 -8.33 -16.66
N VAL A 117 12.66 -8.94 -17.33
CA VAL A 117 12.91 -10.05 -18.29
C VAL A 117 13.83 -9.60 -19.41
N TYR A 118 13.55 -8.46 -20.05
CA TYR A 118 14.37 -7.93 -21.13
C TYR A 118 15.82 -7.68 -20.68
N THR A 119 16.01 -7.02 -19.55
CA THR A 119 17.35 -6.71 -19.02
C THR A 119 18.09 -7.94 -18.48
N GLY A 120 17.37 -9.00 -18.08
CA GLY A 120 17.93 -10.29 -17.72
C GLY A 120 18.42 -11.08 -18.94
N LEU A 121 17.63 -11.11 -20.02
CA LEU A 121 17.96 -11.80 -21.26
C LEU A 121 19.09 -11.08 -22.04
N ASN A 122 19.07 -9.76 -22.09
CA ASN A 122 19.97 -8.95 -22.90
C ASN A 122 20.98 -8.15 -22.03
N ARG A 123 21.56 -8.80 -21.01
CA ARG A 123 22.36 -8.15 -19.94
C ARG A 123 23.56 -7.31 -20.44
N HIS A 124 24.09 -7.59 -21.63
CA HIS A 124 25.23 -6.91 -22.25
C HIS A 124 24.79 -5.83 -23.27
N SER A 125 23.49 -5.69 -23.55
CA SER A 125 23.01 -4.71 -24.51
C SER A 125 23.03 -3.30 -23.91
N TRP A 126 23.32 -2.32 -24.74
CA TRP A 126 23.26 -0.89 -24.40
C TRP A 126 21.90 -0.48 -23.83
N SER A 127 20.80 -0.94 -24.45
CA SER A 127 19.45 -0.61 -24.02
C SER A 127 19.13 -1.17 -22.63
N ALA A 128 19.58 -2.39 -22.29
CA ALA A 128 19.41 -2.95 -20.97
C ALA A 128 20.20 -2.17 -19.91
N GLN A 129 21.41 -1.72 -20.23
CA GLN A 129 22.22 -0.88 -19.33
C GLN A 129 21.58 0.50 -19.15
N ALA A 130 21.06 1.11 -20.22
CA ALA A 130 20.33 2.39 -20.15
C ALA A 130 19.07 2.26 -19.28
N MET A 131 18.26 1.20 -19.45
CA MET A 131 17.10 0.96 -18.59
C MET A 131 17.48 0.84 -17.11
N LEU A 132 18.58 0.15 -16.80
CA LEU A 132 19.07 0.03 -15.43
C LEU A 132 19.55 1.38 -14.88
N ALA A 133 20.27 2.17 -15.66
CA ALA A 133 20.71 3.49 -15.25
C ALA A 133 19.53 4.44 -15.01
N ILE A 134 18.53 4.44 -15.89
CA ILE A 134 17.30 5.22 -15.70
C ILE A 134 16.53 4.76 -14.46
N SER A 135 16.47 3.45 -14.21
CA SER A 135 15.78 2.93 -13.04
C SER A 135 16.43 3.35 -11.72
N LEU A 136 17.76 3.60 -11.71
CA LEU A 136 18.43 4.13 -10.53
C LEU A 136 17.92 5.51 -10.15
N VAL A 137 17.56 6.33 -11.13
CA VAL A 137 16.94 7.65 -10.89
C VAL A 137 15.65 7.50 -10.08
N GLY A 138 14.80 6.50 -10.44
CA GLY A 138 13.54 6.24 -9.74
C GLY A 138 13.70 5.79 -8.28
N VAL A 139 14.87 5.28 -7.87
CA VAL A 139 15.14 4.90 -6.48
C VAL A 139 15.94 5.98 -5.74
N SER A 140 16.79 6.73 -6.47
CA SER A 140 17.68 7.72 -5.88
C SER A 140 17.00 9.05 -5.59
N LEU A 141 15.98 9.41 -6.38
CA LEU A 141 15.22 10.63 -6.17
C LEU A 141 14.05 10.40 -5.21
N PRO A 142 13.80 11.33 -4.29
CA PRO A 142 12.58 11.30 -3.47
C PRO A 142 11.33 11.32 -4.36
N THR A 143 10.34 10.49 -4.02
CA THR A 143 9.10 10.35 -4.81
C THR A 143 8.36 11.67 -4.99
N PHE A 144 8.34 12.55 -3.96
CA PHE A 144 7.73 13.87 -4.07
C PHE A 144 8.44 14.75 -5.13
N LEU A 145 9.76 14.68 -5.24
CA LEU A 145 10.52 15.43 -6.25
C LEU A 145 10.17 14.95 -7.68
N ILE A 146 10.06 13.63 -7.87
CA ILE A 146 9.61 13.06 -9.14
C ILE A 146 8.20 13.56 -9.48
N GLY A 147 7.28 13.57 -8.50
CA GLY A 147 5.93 14.09 -8.68
C GLY A 147 5.93 15.56 -9.13
N ILE A 148 6.71 16.40 -8.46
CA ILE A 148 6.84 17.83 -8.81
C ILE A 148 7.42 18.01 -10.22
N LEU A 149 8.44 17.23 -10.60
CA LEU A 149 9.01 17.28 -11.96
C LEU A 149 8.01 16.83 -13.03
N LEU A 150 7.22 15.79 -12.76
CA LEU A 150 6.16 15.35 -13.68
C LEU A 150 5.06 16.42 -13.82
N ILE A 151 4.66 17.06 -12.74
CA ILE A 151 3.73 18.21 -12.79
C ILE A 151 4.33 19.33 -13.64
N LEU A 152 5.57 19.71 -13.38
CA LEU A 152 6.24 20.78 -14.13
C LEU A 152 6.25 20.49 -15.63
N ILE A 153 6.66 19.28 -16.02
CA ILE A 153 6.80 18.93 -17.44
C ILE A 153 5.42 18.76 -18.10
N PHE A 154 4.57 17.89 -17.57
CA PHE A 154 3.36 17.44 -18.26
C PHE A 154 2.14 18.33 -18.00
N ALA A 155 2.07 19.00 -16.85
CA ALA A 155 0.95 19.86 -16.54
C ALA A 155 1.24 21.34 -16.84
N VAL A 156 2.44 21.85 -16.47
CA VAL A 156 2.76 23.28 -16.60
C VAL A 156 3.34 23.60 -17.99
N LEU A 157 4.40 22.91 -18.42
CA LEU A 157 5.09 23.23 -19.67
C LEU A 157 4.34 22.72 -20.89
N LEU A 158 3.83 21.49 -20.86
CA LEU A 158 3.14 20.88 -22.00
C LEU A 158 1.61 21.06 -21.96
N GLY A 159 1.01 21.30 -20.78
CA GLY A 159 -0.44 21.47 -20.64
C GLY A 159 -1.26 20.20 -20.97
N TRP A 160 -0.65 19.02 -20.95
CA TRP A 160 -1.31 17.78 -21.38
C TRP A 160 -2.19 17.17 -20.31
N LEU A 161 -1.79 17.25 -19.04
CA LEU A 161 -2.43 16.60 -17.92
C LEU A 161 -2.68 17.62 -16.79
N PRO A 162 -3.69 17.40 -15.92
CA PRO A 162 -3.93 18.27 -14.77
C PRO A 162 -2.82 18.11 -13.73
N SER A 163 -2.53 19.20 -13.03
CA SER A 163 -1.49 19.24 -11.98
C SER A 163 -1.96 18.66 -10.65
N PHE A 164 -3.27 18.68 -10.35
CA PHE A 164 -3.83 18.26 -9.06
C PHE A 164 -5.31 17.87 -9.15
N GLY A 165 -5.80 17.22 -8.09
CA GLY A 165 -7.18 16.76 -7.96
C GLY A 165 -7.43 15.42 -8.63
N ARG A 166 -8.69 14.93 -8.51
CA ARG A 166 -9.12 13.60 -8.99
C ARG A 166 -9.91 13.66 -10.31
N GLY A 167 -10.17 14.87 -10.84
CA GLY A 167 -11.03 15.06 -11.99
C GLY A 167 -12.52 14.78 -11.68
N ALA A 168 -13.30 14.52 -12.72
CA ALA A 168 -14.70 14.14 -12.56
C ALA A 168 -14.80 12.71 -12.01
N ILE A 169 -15.73 12.52 -11.08
CA ILE A 169 -15.98 11.22 -10.43
C ILE A 169 -17.44 10.79 -10.64
N VAL A 170 -17.66 9.49 -10.68
CA VAL A 170 -18.98 8.85 -10.73
C VAL A 170 -19.22 8.11 -9.41
N HIS A 171 -20.44 8.20 -8.89
CA HIS A 171 -20.87 7.48 -7.70
C HIS A 171 -21.50 6.14 -8.07
N ILE A 172 -21.00 5.04 -7.50
CA ILE A 172 -21.54 3.69 -7.62
C ILE A 172 -21.86 3.20 -6.19
N GLY A 173 -23.06 3.53 -5.72
CA GLY A 173 -23.43 3.33 -4.32
C GLY A 173 -22.53 4.16 -3.39
N TRP A 174 -21.84 3.49 -2.45
CA TRP A 174 -20.90 4.15 -1.54
C TRP A 174 -19.49 4.37 -2.14
N TRP A 175 -19.20 3.73 -3.30
CA TRP A 175 -17.92 3.86 -3.99
C TRP A 175 -17.94 5.05 -4.95
N THR A 176 -16.85 5.80 -4.98
CA THR A 176 -16.62 6.85 -5.97
C THR A 176 -15.47 6.46 -6.89
N THR A 177 -15.65 6.63 -8.19
CA THR A 177 -14.62 6.30 -9.18
C THR A 177 -14.40 7.40 -10.20
N GLY A 178 -13.12 7.70 -10.49
CA GLY A 178 -12.71 8.53 -11.61
C GLY A 178 -12.44 7.70 -12.88
N LEU A 179 -12.34 6.37 -12.76
CA LEU A 179 -11.95 5.50 -13.87
C LEU A 179 -13.03 5.36 -14.96
N LEU A 180 -14.25 5.85 -14.71
CA LEU A 180 -15.33 5.90 -15.70
C LEU A 180 -15.42 7.25 -16.43
N THR A 181 -14.49 8.16 -16.19
CA THR A 181 -14.47 9.50 -16.81
C THR A 181 -13.11 9.75 -17.47
N ILE A 182 -13.11 10.53 -18.55
CA ILE A 182 -11.86 10.91 -19.24
C ILE A 182 -11.02 11.82 -18.33
N GLU A 183 -11.65 12.75 -17.62
CA GLU A 183 -11.00 13.66 -16.68
C GLU A 183 -10.35 12.91 -15.53
N GLY A 184 -11.02 11.88 -15.00
CA GLY A 184 -10.46 11.01 -13.96
C GLY A 184 -9.24 10.24 -14.43
N TRP A 185 -9.28 9.67 -15.65
CA TRP A 185 -8.11 9.03 -16.25
C TRP A 185 -6.95 10.01 -16.44
N ARG A 186 -7.21 11.22 -16.94
CA ARG A 186 -6.17 12.24 -17.10
C ARG A 186 -5.56 12.65 -15.76
N ALA A 187 -6.37 12.72 -14.70
CA ALA A 187 -5.94 13.12 -13.37
C ALA A 187 -5.10 12.04 -12.67
N ILE A 188 -5.39 10.73 -12.88
CA ILE A 188 -4.70 9.65 -12.16
C ILE A 188 -3.34 9.28 -12.77
N ILE A 189 -3.04 9.67 -14.02
CA ILE A 189 -1.81 9.27 -14.73
C ILE A 189 -0.55 9.69 -13.97
N LEU A 190 -0.38 10.98 -13.70
CA LEU A 190 0.85 11.50 -13.05
C LEU A 190 1.04 10.95 -11.62
N PRO A 191 0.02 10.97 -10.75
CA PRO A 191 0.13 10.37 -9.42
C PRO A 191 0.47 8.88 -9.47
N SER A 192 -0.17 8.11 -10.37
CA SER A 192 0.07 6.67 -10.48
C SER A 192 1.48 6.36 -10.98
N ILE A 193 2.00 7.11 -11.96
CA ILE A 193 3.39 6.97 -12.42
C ILE A 193 4.35 7.28 -11.27
N THR A 194 4.13 8.39 -10.55
CA THR A 194 4.97 8.78 -9.41
C THR A 194 5.05 7.67 -8.36
N LEU A 195 3.90 7.12 -7.96
CA LEU A 195 3.81 6.07 -6.96
C LEU A 195 4.36 4.72 -7.46
N ALA A 196 4.21 4.43 -8.76
CA ALA A 196 4.65 3.18 -9.38
C ALA A 196 6.17 3.10 -9.58
N LEU A 197 6.87 4.22 -9.84
CA LEU A 197 8.27 4.22 -10.29
C LEU A 197 9.22 3.51 -9.32
N PHE A 198 9.07 3.73 -8.03
CA PHE A 198 9.89 3.06 -7.02
C PHE A 198 9.68 1.53 -7.06
N GLN A 199 8.42 1.10 -7.02
CA GLN A 199 8.07 -0.33 -7.05
C GLN A 199 8.44 -0.98 -8.38
N MET A 200 8.21 -0.30 -9.50
CA MET A 200 8.59 -0.76 -10.83
C MET A 200 10.09 -1.04 -10.92
N THR A 201 10.91 -0.16 -10.34
CA THR A 201 12.37 -0.34 -10.30
C THR A 201 12.77 -1.55 -9.48
N LEU A 202 12.18 -1.74 -8.29
CA LEU A 202 12.46 -2.90 -7.44
C LEU A 202 12.06 -4.21 -8.15
N ILE A 203 10.85 -4.25 -8.73
CA ILE A 203 10.35 -5.40 -9.47
C ILE A 203 11.25 -5.72 -10.68
N MET A 204 11.62 -4.71 -11.46
CA MET A 204 12.52 -4.90 -12.61
C MET A 204 13.85 -5.52 -12.19
N ARG A 205 14.47 -5.01 -11.13
CA ARG A 205 15.76 -5.52 -10.63
C ARG A 205 15.65 -6.95 -10.08
N LEU A 206 14.57 -7.24 -9.37
CA LEU A 206 14.30 -8.58 -8.85
C LEU A 206 14.09 -9.57 -9.99
N VAL A 207 13.18 -9.27 -10.93
CA VAL A 207 12.92 -10.14 -12.10
C VAL A 207 14.17 -10.38 -12.91
N ARG A 208 15.01 -9.35 -13.09
CA ARG A 208 16.28 -9.48 -13.78
C ARG A 208 17.21 -10.45 -13.05
N ALA A 209 17.37 -10.31 -11.74
CA ALA A 209 18.25 -11.17 -10.94
C ALA A 209 17.81 -12.64 -11.03
N GLU A 210 16.55 -12.91 -10.80
CA GLU A 210 15.93 -14.22 -10.87
C GLU A 210 16.05 -14.84 -12.29
N MET A 211 15.80 -14.03 -13.35
CA MET A 211 15.97 -14.50 -14.73
C MET A 211 17.40 -14.94 -15.01
N ILE A 212 18.40 -14.18 -14.56
CA ILE A 212 19.81 -14.52 -14.77
C ILE A 212 20.17 -15.81 -14.02
N GLU A 213 19.67 -16.01 -12.81
CA GLU A 213 19.90 -17.19 -12.00
C GLU A 213 19.26 -18.43 -12.64
N VAL A 214 17.96 -18.35 -12.94
CA VAL A 214 17.19 -19.44 -13.56
C VAL A 214 17.79 -19.88 -14.89
N LEU A 215 18.23 -18.93 -15.74
CA LEU A 215 18.83 -19.26 -17.04
C LEU A 215 20.16 -20.05 -16.96
N ARG A 216 20.80 -20.08 -15.79
CA ARG A 216 22.04 -20.83 -15.54
C ARG A 216 21.81 -22.25 -15.01
N THR A 217 20.59 -22.58 -14.62
CA THR A 217 20.25 -23.88 -14.04
C THR A 217 20.36 -25.02 -15.05
N ASP A 218 20.60 -26.24 -14.55
CA ASP A 218 20.83 -27.40 -15.39
C ASP A 218 19.57 -27.82 -16.16
N TYR A 219 18.38 -27.65 -15.61
CA TYR A 219 17.16 -27.95 -16.35
C TYR A 219 16.94 -27.05 -17.57
N ILE A 220 17.41 -25.81 -17.53
CA ILE A 220 17.40 -24.91 -18.70
C ILE A 220 18.46 -25.33 -19.73
N LYS A 221 19.66 -25.73 -19.28
CA LYS A 221 20.67 -26.30 -20.18
C LYS A 221 20.14 -27.56 -20.86
N PHE A 222 19.47 -28.43 -20.12
CA PHE A 222 18.84 -29.64 -20.66
C PHE A 222 17.71 -29.31 -21.67
N ALA A 223 16.86 -28.34 -21.38
CA ALA A 223 15.82 -27.89 -22.31
C ALA A 223 16.43 -27.39 -23.65
N ARG A 224 17.54 -26.65 -23.59
CA ARG A 224 18.29 -26.23 -24.81
C ARG A 224 18.91 -27.41 -25.54
N ALA A 225 19.53 -28.38 -24.84
CA ALA A 225 20.11 -29.57 -25.41
C ALA A 225 19.06 -30.44 -26.15
N ARG A 226 17.80 -30.42 -25.70
CA ARG A 226 16.67 -31.07 -26.37
C ARG A 226 16.16 -30.33 -27.64
N GLY A 227 16.81 -29.23 -28.04
CA GLY A 227 16.46 -28.47 -29.25
C GLY A 227 15.25 -27.55 -29.08
N LEU A 228 14.84 -27.23 -27.84
CA LEU A 228 13.75 -26.25 -27.63
C LEU A 228 14.19 -24.86 -28.10
N THR A 229 13.25 -24.14 -28.75
CA THR A 229 13.51 -22.76 -29.21
C THR A 229 13.80 -21.83 -28.05
N SER A 230 14.62 -20.79 -28.28
CA SER A 230 14.92 -19.78 -27.25
C SER A 230 13.66 -19.14 -26.66
N ARG A 231 12.61 -18.97 -27.46
CA ARG A 231 11.32 -18.44 -26.98
C ARG A 231 10.66 -19.41 -26.01
N ALA A 232 10.59 -20.68 -26.31
CA ALA A 232 10.04 -21.71 -25.43
C ALA A 232 10.83 -21.83 -24.12
N VAL A 233 12.16 -21.80 -24.21
CA VAL A 233 13.05 -21.84 -23.02
C VAL A 233 12.85 -20.59 -22.16
N ASN A 234 12.90 -19.39 -22.73
CA ASN A 234 12.88 -18.16 -21.96
C ASN A 234 11.50 -17.88 -21.34
N PHE A 235 10.42 -18.01 -22.09
CA PHE A 235 9.06 -17.67 -21.64
C PHE A 235 8.27 -18.86 -21.10
N GLY A 236 8.48 -20.06 -21.63
CA GLY A 236 7.78 -21.27 -21.18
C GLY A 236 8.41 -21.90 -19.93
N HIS A 237 9.74 -21.88 -19.82
CA HIS A 237 10.46 -22.53 -18.73
C HIS A 237 11.09 -21.52 -17.75
N ALA A 238 11.93 -20.59 -18.23
CA ALA A 238 12.65 -19.69 -17.35
C ALA A 238 11.72 -18.69 -16.65
N LEU A 239 10.89 -17.95 -17.39
CA LEU A 239 9.99 -16.93 -16.81
C LEU A 239 9.04 -17.54 -15.79
N LYS A 240 8.47 -18.71 -16.06
CA LYS A 240 7.54 -19.36 -15.15
C LYS A 240 8.17 -19.62 -13.75
N ASN A 241 9.43 -20.05 -13.73
CA ASN A 241 10.14 -20.30 -12.48
C ASN A 241 10.64 -18.98 -11.82
N THR A 242 11.00 -17.98 -12.64
CA THR A 242 11.36 -16.64 -12.17
C THR A 242 10.20 -15.95 -11.45
N LEU A 243 8.96 -16.14 -11.90
CA LEU A 243 7.80 -15.47 -11.31
C LEU A 243 7.46 -15.94 -9.89
N VAL A 244 7.85 -17.13 -9.47
CA VAL A 244 7.53 -17.67 -8.14
C VAL A 244 8.10 -16.77 -7.01
N PRO A 245 9.42 -16.51 -6.90
CA PRO A 245 9.95 -15.59 -5.90
C PRO A 245 9.51 -14.14 -6.14
N VAL A 246 9.29 -13.74 -7.40
CA VAL A 246 8.83 -12.40 -7.76
C VAL A 246 7.43 -12.12 -7.21
N ILE A 247 6.48 -13.04 -7.34
CA ILE A 247 5.12 -12.89 -6.80
C ILE A 247 5.18 -12.68 -5.29
N THR A 248 6.00 -13.43 -4.58
CA THR A 248 6.13 -13.34 -3.12
C THR A 248 6.63 -11.96 -2.68
N ILE A 249 7.78 -11.53 -3.22
CA ILE A 249 8.41 -10.27 -2.81
C ILE A 249 7.57 -9.09 -3.28
N THR A 250 7.04 -9.14 -4.51
CA THR A 250 6.16 -8.10 -5.03
C THR A 250 4.89 -7.97 -4.22
N GLY A 251 4.31 -9.09 -3.82
CA GLY A 251 3.12 -9.10 -2.99
C GLY A 251 3.34 -8.37 -1.65
N LEU A 252 4.45 -8.65 -0.97
CA LEU A 252 4.82 -7.93 0.25
C LEU A 252 4.99 -6.42 0.01
N GLN A 253 5.51 -6.03 -1.16
CA GLN A 253 5.69 -4.63 -1.54
C GLN A 253 4.37 -3.91 -1.88
N LEU A 254 3.36 -4.63 -2.39
CA LEU A 254 2.05 -4.03 -2.72
C LEU A 254 1.36 -3.43 -1.50
N GLY A 255 1.50 -4.06 -0.33
CA GLY A 255 0.98 -3.49 0.93
C GLY A 255 1.58 -2.13 1.27
N SER A 256 2.85 -1.90 0.94
CA SER A 256 3.54 -0.64 1.21
C SER A 256 3.09 0.51 0.29
N ILE A 257 2.55 0.22 -0.90
CA ILE A 257 2.07 1.24 -1.84
C ILE A 257 1.00 2.13 -1.19
N ILE A 258 0.06 1.54 -0.44
CA ILE A 258 -0.99 2.30 0.26
C ILE A 258 -0.39 3.22 1.32
N ALA A 259 0.61 2.74 2.08
CA ALA A 259 1.27 3.56 3.09
C ALA A 259 2.06 4.73 2.47
N PHE A 260 2.73 4.51 1.35
CA PHE A 260 3.49 5.55 0.64
C PHE A 260 2.61 6.46 -0.23
N ALA A 261 1.36 6.11 -0.48
CA ALA A 261 0.42 6.94 -1.22
C ALA A 261 0.23 8.33 -0.58
N VAL A 262 0.41 8.44 0.75
CA VAL A 262 0.27 9.71 1.49
C VAL A 262 1.11 10.84 0.89
N ILE A 263 2.35 10.56 0.51
CA ILE A 263 3.26 11.56 -0.09
C ILE A 263 2.73 11.98 -1.46
N THR A 264 2.37 11.02 -2.29
CA THR A 264 1.85 11.27 -3.64
C THR A 264 0.51 12.01 -3.59
N GLU A 265 -0.40 11.61 -2.71
CA GLU A 265 -1.70 12.28 -2.51
C GLU A 265 -1.51 13.74 -2.08
N THR A 266 -0.52 14.01 -1.22
CA THR A 266 -0.20 15.38 -0.77
C THR A 266 0.33 16.23 -1.92
N VAL A 267 1.27 15.71 -2.72
CA VAL A 267 1.88 16.43 -3.85
C VAL A 267 0.84 16.78 -4.91
N PHE A 268 -0.02 15.82 -5.27
CA PHE A 268 -1.02 16.00 -6.31
C PHE A 268 -2.38 16.49 -5.78
N GLN A 269 -2.48 16.84 -4.48
CA GLN A 269 -3.76 17.20 -3.82
C GLN A 269 -4.87 16.20 -4.17
N TRP A 270 -4.50 14.91 -4.20
CA TRP A 270 -5.41 13.81 -4.48
C TRP A 270 -6.27 13.56 -3.24
N PRO A 271 -7.61 13.60 -3.33
CA PRO A 271 -8.51 13.62 -2.17
C PRO A 271 -8.70 12.24 -1.52
N GLY A 272 -7.60 11.57 -1.21
CA GLY A 272 -7.55 10.26 -0.57
C GLY A 272 -7.38 10.30 0.95
N MET A 273 -7.19 9.11 1.54
CA MET A 273 -6.98 8.93 2.98
C MET A 273 -5.64 9.51 3.46
N GLY A 274 -4.60 9.47 2.63
CA GLY A 274 -3.27 9.98 3.00
C GLY A 274 -3.25 11.49 3.10
N LEU A 275 -3.88 12.22 2.14
CA LEU A 275 -4.03 13.67 2.23
C LEU A 275 -4.87 14.05 3.45
N MET A 276 -5.97 13.33 3.70
CA MET A 276 -6.78 13.50 4.91
C MET A 276 -5.95 13.33 6.18
N PHE A 277 -5.06 12.34 6.23
CA PHE A 277 -4.18 12.10 7.38
C PHE A 277 -3.23 13.28 7.62
N ILE A 278 -2.59 13.82 6.57
CA ILE A 278 -1.70 15.00 6.71
C ILE A 278 -2.48 16.22 7.23
N GLN A 279 -3.70 16.42 6.74
CA GLN A 279 -4.58 17.46 7.25
C GLN A 279 -4.93 17.24 8.73
N ALA A 280 -5.28 16.00 9.10
CA ALA A 280 -5.56 15.64 10.49
C ALA A 280 -4.35 15.88 11.42
N VAL A 281 -3.13 15.60 10.96
CA VAL A 281 -1.90 15.92 11.70
C VAL A 281 -1.77 17.42 11.92
N SER A 282 -2.01 18.22 10.87
CA SER A 282 -1.88 19.69 10.92
C SER A 282 -2.88 20.33 11.90
N PHE A 283 -4.04 19.73 12.09
CA PHE A 283 -5.11 20.21 12.96
C PHE A 283 -5.21 19.45 14.30
N ALA A 284 -4.28 18.52 14.57
CA ALA A 284 -4.30 17.63 15.74
C ALA A 284 -5.64 16.86 15.90
N ASP A 285 -6.24 16.42 14.77
CA ASP A 285 -7.46 15.61 14.77
C ASP A 285 -7.12 14.14 15.04
N ILE A 286 -6.92 13.84 16.32
CA ILE A 286 -6.40 12.55 16.81
C ILE A 286 -7.31 11.37 16.42
N PRO A 287 -8.66 11.44 16.49
CA PRO A 287 -9.52 10.34 16.05
C PRO A 287 -9.32 9.97 14.59
N VAL A 288 -9.14 10.95 13.69
CA VAL A 288 -8.88 10.73 12.26
C VAL A 288 -7.49 10.11 12.06
N MET A 289 -6.49 10.58 12.79
CA MET A 289 -5.12 10.04 12.74
C MET A 289 -5.10 8.57 13.16
N ALA A 290 -5.72 8.23 14.30
CA ALA A 290 -5.79 6.87 14.80
C ALA A 290 -6.55 5.94 13.83
N ALA A 291 -7.69 6.39 13.29
CA ALA A 291 -8.47 5.65 12.32
C ALA A 291 -7.70 5.38 11.03
N TYR A 292 -6.95 6.36 10.53
CA TYR A 292 -6.09 6.19 9.36
C TYR A 292 -5.03 5.10 9.59
N LEU A 293 -4.30 5.15 10.72
CA LEU A 293 -3.27 4.17 11.04
C LEU A 293 -3.84 2.75 11.12
N VAL A 294 -4.98 2.58 11.81
CA VAL A 294 -5.66 1.28 11.91
C VAL A 294 -6.14 0.80 10.54
N THR A 295 -6.71 1.69 9.72
CA THR A 295 -7.24 1.33 8.39
C THR A 295 -6.12 0.96 7.41
N VAL A 296 -5.04 1.73 7.35
CA VAL A 296 -3.88 1.41 6.50
C VAL A 296 -3.22 0.12 6.97
N GLY A 297 -3.08 -0.06 8.29
CA GLY A 297 -2.58 -1.30 8.87
C GLY A 297 -3.46 -2.50 8.51
N PHE A 298 -4.78 -2.34 8.53
CA PHE A 298 -5.72 -3.38 8.11
C PHE A 298 -5.52 -3.76 6.63
N PHE A 299 -5.43 -2.78 5.72
CA PHE A 299 -5.14 -3.07 4.31
C PHE A 299 -3.80 -3.77 4.13
N PHE A 300 -2.76 -3.30 4.81
CA PHE A 300 -1.44 -3.93 4.77
C PHE A 300 -1.51 -5.41 5.20
N VAL A 301 -2.17 -5.69 6.30
CA VAL A 301 -2.34 -7.05 6.83
C VAL A 301 -3.17 -7.93 5.90
N VAL A 302 -4.27 -7.41 5.35
CA VAL A 302 -5.13 -8.14 4.42
C VAL A 302 -4.39 -8.46 3.12
N ILE A 303 -3.66 -7.49 2.55
CA ILE A 303 -2.87 -7.71 1.33
C ILE A 303 -1.80 -8.77 1.58
N ASN A 304 -1.06 -8.67 2.68
CA ASN A 304 -0.04 -9.67 3.02
C ASN A 304 -0.64 -11.07 3.23
N LEU A 305 -1.79 -11.15 3.89
CA LEU A 305 -2.49 -12.44 4.06
C LEU A 305 -2.92 -13.04 2.71
N LEU A 306 -3.46 -12.20 1.80
CA LEU A 306 -3.84 -12.65 0.45
C LEU A 306 -2.62 -13.12 -0.34
N VAL A 307 -1.49 -12.41 -0.25
CA VAL A 307 -0.24 -12.80 -0.91
C VAL A 307 0.31 -14.11 -0.35
N ASP A 308 0.30 -14.29 0.97
CA ASP A 308 0.71 -15.54 1.60
C ASP A 308 -0.16 -16.72 1.16
N LEU A 309 -1.47 -16.51 0.99
CA LEU A 309 -2.39 -17.53 0.48
C LEU A 309 -2.12 -17.84 -1.01
N LEU A 310 -1.88 -16.80 -1.82
CA LEU A 310 -1.51 -16.97 -3.23
C LEU A 310 -0.19 -17.73 -3.35
N TYR A 311 0.82 -17.39 -2.55
CA TYR A 311 2.09 -18.09 -2.52
C TYR A 311 1.92 -19.57 -2.19
N TYR A 312 1.10 -19.89 -1.18
CA TYR A 312 0.80 -21.28 -0.83
C TYR A 312 0.13 -22.07 -1.97
N VAL A 313 -0.68 -21.40 -2.81
CA VAL A 313 -1.31 -22.01 -3.97
C VAL A 313 -0.33 -22.21 -5.12
N VAL A 314 0.57 -21.25 -5.34
CA VAL A 314 1.49 -21.21 -6.50
C VAL A 314 2.73 -22.10 -6.29
N ASP A 315 3.23 -22.25 -5.06
CA ASP A 315 4.41 -23.06 -4.76
C ASP A 315 4.06 -24.43 -4.15
N PRO A 316 4.04 -25.52 -4.96
CA PRO A 316 3.76 -26.87 -4.48
C PRO A 316 4.84 -27.42 -3.53
N ARG A 317 6.07 -26.87 -3.54
CA ARG A 317 7.20 -27.38 -2.73
C ARG A 317 6.96 -27.21 -1.25
N LEU A 318 6.27 -26.14 -0.85
CA LEU A 318 5.84 -25.91 0.53
C LEU A 318 4.86 -26.97 1.06
N ARG A 319 4.18 -27.70 0.18
CA ARG A 319 3.31 -28.82 0.57
C ARG A 319 4.13 -30.05 0.96
N ILE A 320 5.20 -30.32 0.23
CA ILE A 320 6.03 -31.54 0.36
C ILE A 320 6.94 -31.45 1.59
N GLU A 321 7.60 -30.31 1.83
CA GLU A 321 8.48 -30.14 3.00
C GLU A 321 7.74 -30.24 4.33
N ARG A 322 6.45 -29.90 4.38
CA ARG A 322 5.63 -30.01 5.60
C ARG A 322 5.00 -31.37 5.82
N GLU A 323 4.69 -32.10 4.77
CA GLU A 323 4.31 -33.51 4.89
C GLU A 323 5.47 -34.36 5.43
N ALA A 324 6.70 -34.03 5.03
CA ALA A 324 7.91 -34.65 5.58
C ALA A 324 8.18 -34.26 7.05
N ALA A 325 7.85 -33.02 7.45
CA ALA A 325 8.04 -32.53 8.83
C ALA A 325 6.91 -32.94 9.80
N SER A 326 5.76 -33.37 9.30
CA SER A 326 4.61 -33.84 10.12
C SER A 326 4.48 -35.35 10.22
N GLY A 327 5.35 -36.10 9.52
CA GLY A 327 5.38 -37.57 9.49
C GLY A 327 6.57 -38.17 10.26
N GLY A 328 7.31 -37.37 11.06
CA GLY A 328 8.42 -37.79 11.90
C GLY A 328 8.08 -37.77 13.39
#